data_4a10d100cba25e502366d8bd1437f255
#
_entry.id   4a10d100cba25e502366d8bd1437f255
#
_cell.length_a   1.000
_cell.length_b   1.000
_cell.length_c   1.000
_cell.angle_alpha   90.00
_cell.angle_beta   90.00
_cell.angle_gamma   90.00
#
_symmetry.space_group_name_H-M   'P 1'
#
loop_
_entity.id
_entity.type
_entity.pdbx_description
1 polymer ?
#
loop_
_entity_poly.entity_id
_entity_poly.type
_entity_poly.pdbx_seq_one_letter_code
_entity_poly.pdbx_strand_id
1 'polypeptide(L)'
;MSTFNSHIAIIPRFWPLLPVFVALPVLAQIELQVPPAEVPRPIVQLQSLSTHDRTELTKTDWKQRRGSLKKQWQSFLGKVPGKRASMKGRILESEELSEFTRQHVEYQIEKGVFTDGYLLTPKNKPGKLPAVVVFHQTTTSQARQPAGLDQSKPELMHGVQLVKRGYIVLCPRSFIFEGPSYTSCVQRMQSLHPSWLGMTRMMFDGIRAVDYLESLPNVDKARIGGMGHSLGAKEVLYAAAFDERYKAVVFSEGGIGLTFSNWDAVWYLGEGVRKPGFNLEHHELLSLIAPRAFLLLAGNSADSDASWAFIEAAIPIYKLLGSAANIGWFNHGLGHRYPPNAQAIAETFLDGHLKRMGPAQHAF
;
A
#
# COMPACT_ATOMS: atom_id res chain seq x y z
N MET A 1 -93.16 -16.71 5.68
CA MET A 1 -92.03 -17.05 6.55
C MET A 1 -90.79 -16.55 5.87
N SER A 2 -90.28 -15.43 6.24
CA SER A 2 -89.28 -14.63 5.57
C SER A 2 -87.91 -14.97 6.11
N THR A 3 -87.01 -15.26 5.22
CA THR A 3 -85.57 -15.38 5.51
C THR A 3 -84.87 -14.12 5.10
N PHE A 4 -84.30 -13.43 6.07
CA PHE A 4 -83.44 -12.26 5.87
C PHE A 4 -82.02 -12.78 5.55
N ASN A 5 -81.51 -12.42 4.38
CA ASN A 5 -80.08 -12.54 4.02
C ASN A 5 -79.38 -11.21 4.31
N SER A 6 -78.48 -11.23 5.26
CA SER A 6 -77.58 -10.09 5.54
C SER A 6 -76.22 -10.31 4.82
N HIS A 7 -75.95 -9.50 3.79
CA HIS A 7 -74.64 -9.40 3.15
C HIS A 7 -73.71 -8.52 3.99
N ILE A 8 -72.63 -9.13 4.53
CA ILE A 8 -71.56 -8.41 5.17
C ILE A 8 -70.52 -8.13 4.07
N ALA A 9 -70.33 -6.84 3.75
CA ALA A 9 -69.28 -6.36 2.88
C ALA A 9 -67.92 -6.32 3.62
N ILE A 10 -66.97 -7.12 3.15
CA ILE A 10 -65.60 -7.08 3.68
C ILE A 10 -64.83 -5.98 2.92
N ILE A 11 -64.48 -4.92 3.62
CA ILE A 11 -63.59 -3.85 3.11
C ILE A 11 -62.16 -4.27 3.36
N PRO A 12 -61.27 -4.36 2.34
CA PRO A 12 -59.87 -4.62 2.55
C PRO A 12 -59.17 -3.38 3.16
N ARG A 13 -58.67 -3.53 4.36
CA ARG A 13 -57.79 -2.51 4.97
C ARG A 13 -56.45 -2.56 4.30
N PHE A 14 -56.15 -1.58 3.46
CA PHE A 14 -54.77 -1.29 3.01
C PHE A 14 -54.01 -0.71 4.20
N TRP A 15 -53.04 -1.43 4.72
CA TRP A 15 -52.00 -0.88 5.56
C TRP A 15 -50.93 -0.24 4.68
N PRO A 16 -50.53 1.03 4.90
CA PRO A 16 -49.42 1.62 4.21
C PRO A 16 -48.13 0.93 4.69
N LEU A 17 -47.39 0.32 3.76
CA LEU A 17 -46.03 -0.12 3.99
C LEU A 17 -45.17 1.14 4.25
N LEU A 18 -44.84 1.40 5.49
CA LEU A 18 -43.83 2.38 5.84
C LEU A 18 -42.47 1.86 5.30
N PRO A 19 -41.71 2.66 4.56
CA PRO A 19 -40.39 2.27 4.16
C PRO A 19 -39.52 2.11 5.40
N VAL A 20 -39.06 0.89 5.65
CA VAL A 20 -38.01 0.62 6.64
C VAL A 20 -36.74 1.22 6.07
N PHE A 21 -36.42 2.43 6.46
CA PHE A 21 -35.09 2.99 6.30
C PHE A 21 -34.14 2.17 7.17
N VAL A 22 -33.48 1.16 6.59
CA VAL A 22 -32.30 0.56 7.18
C VAL A 22 -31.23 1.65 7.15
N ALA A 23 -31.09 2.37 8.25
CA ALA A 23 -29.95 3.24 8.46
C ALA A 23 -28.70 2.35 8.42
N LEU A 24 -27.99 2.37 7.29
CA LEU A 24 -26.65 1.81 7.22
C LEU A 24 -25.83 2.52 8.31
N PRO A 25 -25.10 1.79 9.17
CA PRO A 25 -24.28 2.42 10.17
C PRO A 25 -23.34 3.38 9.44
N VAL A 26 -23.42 4.66 9.77
CA VAL A 26 -22.40 5.64 9.43
C VAL A 26 -21.14 5.12 10.12
N LEU A 27 -20.29 4.40 9.39
CA LEU A 27 -18.96 4.08 9.86
C LEU A 27 -18.33 5.43 10.19
N ALA A 28 -18.08 5.66 11.47
CA ALA A 28 -17.43 6.86 11.95
C ALA A 28 -16.18 7.05 11.07
N GLN A 29 -16.12 8.17 10.38
CA GLN A 29 -14.98 8.50 9.51
C GLN A 29 -13.82 8.70 10.47
N ILE A 30 -12.88 7.77 10.48
CA ILE A 30 -11.68 7.87 11.33
C ILE A 30 -10.91 9.07 10.82
N GLU A 31 -10.71 10.05 11.67
CA GLU A 31 -9.92 11.23 11.35
C GLU A 31 -8.44 10.83 11.37
N LEU A 32 -7.83 10.75 10.19
CA LEU A 32 -6.45 10.28 10.01
C LEU A 32 -5.44 11.43 9.86
N GLN A 33 -5.84 12.66 10.15
CA GLN A 33 -4.99 13.85 10.08
C GLN A 33 -4.98 14.63 11.40
N VAL A 34 -5.02 13.93 12.51
CA VAL A 34 -4.85 14.55 13.84
C VAL A 34 -3.36 14.62 14.15
N PRO A 35 -2.76 15.82 14.22
CA PRO A 35 -1.37 15.94 14.64
C PRO A 35 -1.19 15.43 16.08
N PRO A 36 0.01 14.97 16.46
CA PRO A 36 0.31 14.67 17.84
C PRO A 36 0.19 15.94 18.71
N ALA A 37 -0.14 15.77 20.01
CA ALA A 37 -0.31 16.89 20.94
C ALA A 37 0.93 17.78 21.03
N GLU A 38 2.12 17.16 20.92
CA GLU A 38 3.40 17.85 20.78
C GLU A 38 4.09 17.33 19.52
N VAL A 39 4.14 18.14 18.47
CA VAL A 39 4.87 17.80 17.24
C VAL A 39 6.36 17.97 17.49
N PRO A 40 7.15 16.88 17.51
CA PRO A 40 8.58 17.00 17.65
C PRO A 40 9.17 17.81 16.49
N ARG A 41 10.12 18.68 16.77
CA ARG A 41 10.84 19.38 15.69
C ARG A 41 11.51 18.34 14.81
N PRO A 42 11.32 18.39 13.47
CA PRO A 42 11.96 17.44 12.58
C PRO A 42 13.49 17.56 12.73
N ILE A 43 14.15 16.41 12.82
CA ILE A 43 15.63 16.32 12.90
C ILE A 43 16.25 16.82 11.60
N VAL A 44 15.50 16.74 10.50
CA VAL A 44 15.88 17.20 9.16
C VAL A 44 14.92 18.31 8.74
N GLN A 45 15.47 19.41 8.22
CA GLN A 45 14.64 20.47 7.65
C GLN A 45 14.05 19.99 6.33
N LEU A 46 12.76 19.65 6.33
CA LEU A 46 12.04 19.24 5.13
C LEU A 46 11.83 20.45 4.21
N GLN A 47 12.26 20.32 2.96
CA GLN A 47 12.03 21.37 1.97
C GLN A 47 10.52 21.47 1.64
N SER A 48 9.99 22.68 1.67
CA SER A 48 8.61 22.91 1.22
C SER A 48 8.46 22.53 -0.25
N LEU A 49 7.48 21.70 -0.54
CA LEU A 49 7.12 21.31 -1.91
C LEU A 49 6.01 22.19 -2.49
N SER A 50 5.33 22.97 -1.64
CA SER A 50 4.16 23.79 -2.02
C SER A 50 4.49 25.24 -2.39
N THR A 51 5.74 25.65 -2.23
CA THR A 51 6.17 27.03 -2.52
C THR A 51 7.27 27.04 -3.58
N HIS A 52 7.11 27.94 -4.56
CA HIS A 52 8.18 28.32 -5.48
C HIS A 52 8.32 29.84 -5.38
N ASP A 53 9.51 30.34 -5.00
CA ASP A 53 9.79 31.76 -4.81
C ASP A 53 8.74 32.55 -3.99
N ARG A 54 8.26 31.94 -2.86
CA ARG A 54 7.24 32.49 -1.94
C ARG A 54 5.83 32.60 -2.51
N THR A 55 5.54 32.06 -3.69
CA THR A 55 4.19 31.99 -4.27
C THR A 55 3.59 30.60 -4.08
N GLU A 56 2.26 30.51 -3.97
CA GLU A 56 1.57 29.22 -3.95
C GLU A 56 1.73 28.48 -5.29
N LEU A 57 2.03 27.19 -5.18
CA LEU A 57 2.25 26.32 -6.34
C LEU A 57 0.93 26.07 -7.08
N THR A 58 0.91 26.24 -8.41
CA THR A 58 -0.21 25.80 -9.23
C THR A 58 -0.11 24.31 -9.57
N LYS A 59 -1.21 23.71 -10.07
CA LYS A 59 -1.19 22.31 -10.56
C LYS A 59 -0.19 22.12 -11.71
N THR A 60 -0.03 23.14 -12.56
CA THR A 60 0.93 23.10 -13.68
C THR A 60 2.37 23.07 -13.16
N ASP A 61 2.69 23.95 -12.22
CA ASP A 61 4.03 24.00 -11.59
C ASP A 61 4.33 22.68 -10.88
N TRP A 62 3.33 22.13 -10.18
CA TRP A 62 3.49 20.84 -9.53
C TRP A 62 3.77 19.71 -10.54
N LYS A 63 3.07 19.69 -11.67
CA LYS A 63 3.33 18.67 -12.71
C LYS A 63 4.79 18.71 -13.18
N GLN A 64 5.34 19.89 -13.39
CA GLN A 64 6.74 20.07 -13.77
C GLN A 64 7.70 19.64 -12.63
N ARG A 65 7.43 20.09 -11.41
CA ARG A 65 8.24 19.76 -10.22
C ARG A 65 8.21 18.28 -9.92
N ARG A 66 7.03 17.64 -10.00
CA ARG A 66 6.86 16.19 -9.86
C ARG A 66 7.73 15.41 -10.84
N GLY A 67 7.78 15.85 -12.09
CA GLY A 67 8.66 15.27 -13.11
C GLY A 67 10.14 15.40 -12.77
N SER A 68 10.56 16.56 -12.25
CA SER A 68 11.92 16.81 -11.80
C SER A 68 12.29 15.94 -10.59
N LEU A 69 11.45 15.90 -9.56
CA LEU A 69 11.65 15.06 -8.37
C LEU A 69 11.77 13.57 -8.75
N LYS A 70 10.88 13.08 -9.61
CA LYS A 70 10.93 11.69 -10.08
C LYS A 70 12.25 11.39 -10.79
N LYS A 71 12.77 12.32 -11.61
CA LYS A 71 14.07 12.17 -12.28
C LYS A 71 15.24 12.19 -11.27
N GLN A 72 15.22 13.06 -10.26
CA GLN A 72 16.26 13.12 -9.23
C GLN A 72 16.34 11.79 -8.47
N TRP A 73 15.22 11.29 -7.98
CA TRP A 73 15.15 9.98 -7.34
C TRP A 73 15.61 8.84 -8.26
N GLN A 74 15.19 8.82 -9.53
CA GLN A 74 15.62 7.82 -10.51
C GLN A 74 17.13 7.91 -10.82
N SER A 75 17.70 9.11 -10.81
CA SER A 75 19.14 9.31 -10.96
C SER A 75 19.92 8.71 -9.79
N PHE A 76 19.40 8.86 -8.57
CA PHE A 76 20.01 8.29 -7.37
C PHE A 76 19.82 6.77 -7.28
N LEU A 77 18.64 6.26 -7.54
CA LEU A 77 18.30 4.84 -7.45
C LEU A 77 18.96 4.00 -8.57
N GLY A 78 19.26 4.60 -9.71
CA GLY A 78 19.60 3.89 -10.94
C GLY A 78 18.36 3.61 -11.80
N LYS A 79 18.57 3.60 -13.10
CA LYS A 79 17.50 3.51 -14.09
C LYS A 79 16.98 2.08 -14.23
N VAL A 80 15.68 1.89 -14.01
CA VAL A 80 14.98 0.62 -14.31
C VAL A 80 14.63 0.52 -15.79
N PRO A 81 14.50 -0.72 -16.35
CA PRO A 81 14.15 -0.92 -17.77
C PRO A 81 12.81 -0.27 -18.12
N GLY A 82 12.77 0.54 -19.16
CA GLY A 82 11.53 1.14 -19.66
C GLY A 82 10.59 0.11 -20.28
N LYS A 83 11.12 -0.88 -20.98
CA LYS A 83 10.38 -2.02 -21.52
C LYS A 83 10.56 -3.23 -20.61
N ARG A 84 9.48 -3.63 -19.95
CA ARG A 84 9.47 -4.80 -19.07
C ARG A 84 9.32 -6.10 -19.87
N ALA A 85 9.91 -7.18 -19.36
CA ALA A 85 9.72 -8.51 -19.91
C ALA A 85 8.24 -8.94 -19.87
N SER A 86 7.78 -9.68 -20.86
CA SER A 86 6.44 -10.27 -20.84
C SER A 86 6.23 -11.07 -19.56
N MET A 87 5.04 -10.95 -18.96
CA MET A 87 4.74 -11.68 -17.74
C MET A 87 4.67 -13.19 -18.07
N LYS A 88 5.46 -13.97 -17.35
CA LYS A 88 5.39 -15.42 -17.30
C LYS A 88 5.23 -15.79 -15.83
N GLY A 89 4.27 -16.64 -15.53
CA GLY A 89 4.04 -17.13 -14.18
C GLY A 89 3.60 -18.57 -14.22
N ARG A 90 3.88 -19.30 -13.15
CA ARG A 90 3.40 -20.67 -12.94
C ARG A 90 3.04 -20.87 -11.48
N ILE A 91 2.09 -21.76 -11.25
CA ILE A 91 1.73 -22.24 -9.93
C ILE A 91 2.68 -23.39 -9.61
N LEU A 92 3.37 -23.31 -8.49
CA LEU A 92 4.27 -24.35 -7.99
C LEU A 92 3.51 -25.35 -7.11
N GLU A 93 2.65 -24.80 -6.23
CA GLU A 93 1.83 -25.56 -5.30
C GLU A 93 0.47 -24.87 -5.14
N SER A 94 -0.59 -25.64 -4.83
CA SER A 94 -1.92 -25.09 -4.58
C SER A 94 -2.56 -25.80 -3.39
N GLU A 95 -3.13 -25.03 -2.48
CA GLU A 95 -3.82 -25.50 -1.28
C GLU A 95 -5.22 -24.86 -1.21
N GLU A 96 -6.23 -25.71 -1.04
CA GLU A 96 -7.60 -25.31 -0.87
C GLU A 96 -7.95 -25.17 0.61
N LEU A 97 -8.14 -23.94 1.08
CA LEU A 97 -8.62 -23.65 2.43
C LEU A 97 -10.13 -23.38 2.43
N SER A 98 -10.75 -23.29 3.59
CA SER A 98 -12.21 -23.10 3.68
C SER A 98 -12.69 -21.83 2.99
N GLU A 99 -12.00 -20.69 3.17
CA GLU A 99 -12.43 -19.37 2.72
C GLU A 99 -11.68 -18.88 1.47
N PHE A 100 -10.50 -19.41 1.18
CA PHE A 100 -9.64 -18.98 0.07
C PHE A 100 -8.76 -20.12 -0.44
N THR A 101 -8.22 -19.94 -1.64
CA THR A 101 -7.16 -20.77 -2.20
C THR A 101 -5.83 -20.07 -1.95
N ARG A 102 -4.81 -20.81 -1.49
CA ARG A 102 -3.43 -20.34 -1.36
C ARG A 102 -2.54 -21.05 -2.34
N GLN A 103 -1.83 -20.29 -3.18
CA GLN A 103 -0.97 -20.83 -4.20
C GLN A 103 0.46 -20.31 -4.02
N HIS A 104 1.45 -21.20 -3.98
CA HIS A 104 2.84 -20.82 -4.17
C HIS A 104 3.04 -20.58 -5.66
N VAL A 105 3.43 -19.37 -6.03
CA VAL A 105 3.56 -18.94 -7.42
C VAL A 105 4.98 -18.46 -7.70
N GLU A 106 5.43 -18.68 -8.91
CA GLU A 106 6.66 -18.11 -9.44
C GLU A 106 6.31 -17.21 -10.63
N TYR A 107 6.92 -16.02 -10.72
CA TYR A 107 6.68 -15.12 -11.85
C TYR A 107 7.94 -14.39 -12.27
N GLN A 108 7.98 -14.02 -13.56
CA GLN A 108 9.14 -13.41 -14.19
C GLN A 108 9.26 -11.92 -13.85
N ILE A 109 10.41 -11.53 -13.30
CA ILE A 109 10.75 -10.13 -13.03
C ILE A 109 11.44 -9.52 -14.26
N GLU A 110 12.49 -10.16 -14.73
CA GLU A 110 13.24 -9.80 -15.94
C GLU A 110 13.37 -11.01 -16.85
N LYS A 111 13.85 -10.82 -18.07
CA LYS A 111 14.04 -11.95 -18.99
C LYS A 111 14.95 -13.02 -18.37
N GLY A 112 14.36 -14.16 -18.04
CA GLY A 112 15.08 -15.29 -17.42
C GLY A 112 15.32 -15.16 -15.92
N VAL A 113 14.86 -14.07 -15.26
CA VAL A 113 14.92 -13.89 -13.81
C VAL A 113 13.52 -14.01 -13.21
N PHE A 114 13.38 -14.87 -12.24
CA PHE A 114 12.10 -15.17 -11.60
C PHE A 114 12.21 -14.89 -10.09
N THR A 115 11.07 -14.55 -9.49
CA THR A 115 10.85 -14.54 -8.06
C THR A 115 9.63 -15.38 -7.74
N ASP A 116 9.43 -15.67 -6.47
CA ASP A 116 8.26 -16.42 -6.00
C ASP A 116 7.51 -15.65 -4.90
N GLY A 117 6.39 -16.18 -4.52
CA GLY A 117 5.53 -15.66 -3.48
C GLY A 117 4.26 -16.47 -3.33
N TYR A 118 3.33 -15.96 -2.54
CA TYR A 118 2.04 -16.61 -2.33
C TYR A 118 0.90 -15.74 -2.87
N LEU A 119 0.08 -16.36 -3.72
CA LEU A 119 -1.17 -15.77 -4.20
C LEU A 119 -2.34 -16.37 -3.39
N LEU A 120 -3.10 -15.49 -2.75
CA LEU A 120 -4.30 -15.86 -2.01
C LEU A 120 -5.52 -15.32 -2.76
N THR A 121 -6.45 -16.22 -3.09
CA THR A 121 -7.66 -15.87 -3.85
C THR A 121 -8.90 -16.24 -3.06
N PRO A 122 -9.80 -15.29 -2.74
CA PRO A 122 -11.01 -15.59 -1.98
C PRO A 122 -11.96 -16.48 -2.79
N LYS A 123 -12.62 -17.42 -2.11
CA LYS A 123 -13.63 -18.27 -2.71
C LYS A 123 -15.00 -17.58 -2.78
N ASN A 124 -15.85 -18.05 -3.69
CA ASN A 124 -17.26 -17.65 -3.78
C ASN A 124 -17.47 -16.12 -3.94
N LYS A 125 -16.54 -15.44 -4.60
CA LYS A 125 -16.65 -14.03 -4.95
C LYS A 125 -16.73 -13.88 -6.47
N PRO A 126 -17.90 -13.49 -7.03
CA PRO A 126 -18.06 -13.32 -8.47
C PRO A 126 -17.38 -12.03 -8.95
N GLY A 127 -17.01 -12.02 -10.24
CA GLY A 127 -16.50 -10.86 -10.94
C GLY A 127 -15.02 -10.56 -10.66
N LYS A 128 -14.61 -9.35 -11.04
CA LYS A 128 -13.25 -8.88 -10.80
C LYS A 128 -13.14 -8.27 -9.41
N LEU A 129 -12.11 -8.66 -8.68
CA LEU A 129 -11.87 -8.28 -7.29
C LEU A 129 -10.73 -7.27 -7.17
N PRO A 130 -10.77 -6.38 -6.17
CA PRO A 130 -9.63 -5.56 -5.82
C PRO A 130 -8.48 -6.45 -5.36
N ALA A 131 -7.25 -5.99 -5.57
CA ALA A 131 -6.07 -6.73 -5.20
C ALA A 131 -5.10 -5.91 -4.34
N VAL A 132 -4.30 -6.59 -3.52
CA VAL A 132 -3.28 -5.96 -2.68
C VAL A 132 -1.99 -6.76 -2.76
N VAL A 133 -0.87 -6.04 -2.98
CA VAL A 133 0.47 -6.60 -2.78
C VAL A 133 0.84 -6.40 -1.32
N VAL A 134 1.15 -7.50 -0.61
CA VAL A 134 1.53 -7.49 0.80
C VAL A 134 3.00 -7.85 0.93
N PHE A 135 3.83 -6.87 1.20
CA PHE A 135 5.26 -7.02 1.41
C PHE A 135 5.54 -7.43 2.85
N HIS A 136 6.32 -8.50 3.03
CA HIS A 136 6.62 -9.04 4.35
C HIS A 136 7.70 -8.22 5.08
N GLN A 137 7.68 -8.28 6.41
CA GLN A 137 8.76 -7.73 7.23
C GLN A 137 10.01 -8.62 7.18
N THR A 138 11.09 -8.15 7.80
CA THR A 138 12.30 -8.96 8.01
C THR A 138 11.96 -10.16 8.91
N THR A 139 11.92 -11.34 8.34
CA THR A 139 11.62 -12.61 9.03
C THR A 139 12.22 -13.79 8.26
N THR A 140 12.61 -14.84 8.97
CA THR A 140 13.08 -16.09 8.35
C THR A 140 11.98 -16.80 7.58
N SER A 141 10.72 -16.57 7.94
CA SER A 141 9.54 -17.13 7.25
C SER A 141 9.19 -16.40 5.96
N GLN A 142 9.76 -15.22 5.73
CA GLN A 142 9.58 -14.43 4.48
C GLN A 142 8.09 -14.26 4.11
N ALA A 143 7.76 -14.45 2.83
CA ALA A 143 6.39 -14.38 2.31
C ALA A 143 5.41 -15.41 2.92
N ARG A 144 5.94 -16.46 3.57
CA ARG A 144 5.14 -17.49 4.25
C ARG A 144 4.35 -16.92 5.43
N GLN A 145 4.88 -15.88 6.12
CA GLN A 145 4.19 -15.30 7.27
C GLN A 145 2.93 -14.52 6.87
N PRO A 146 2.95 -13.51 6.00
CA PRO A 146 1.72 -12.84 5.58
C PRO A 146 0.75 -13.80 4.87
N ALA A 147 1.25 -14.86 4.23
CA ALA A 147 0.42 -15.88 3.61
C ALA A 147 -0.20 -16.90 4.60
N GLY A 148 0.12 -16.81 5.91
CA GLY A 148 -0.48 -17.66 6.96
C GLY A 148 0.10 -19.06 7.05
N LEU A 149 1.30 -19.30 6.51
CA LEU A 149 2.06 -20.56 6.65
C LEU A 149 2.96 -20.56 7.90
N ASP A 150 3.26 -19.37 8.41
CA ASP A 150 3.88 -19.19 9.73
C ASP A 150 2.88 -18.43 10.62
N GLN A 151 2.40 -19.11 11.64
CA GLN A 151 1.40 -18.60 12.59
C GLN A 151 2.01 -18.09 13.90
N SER A 152 3.33 -17.95 13.97
CA SER A 152 4.03 -17.51 15.19
C SER A 152 3.66 -16.08 15.60
N LYS A 153 3.24 -15.24 14.63
CA LYS A 153 2.76 -13.86 14.81
C LYS A 153 1.50 -13.65 13.98
N PRO A 154 0.32 -14.03 14.50
CA PRO A 154 -0.95 -13.94 13.75
C PRO A 154 -1.30 -12.51 13.29
N GLU A 155 -0.89 -11.50 14.06
CA GLU A 155 -1.08 -10.08 13.73
C GLU A 155 -0.35 -9.65 12.44
N LEU A 156 0.66 -10.40 12.02
CA LEU A 156 1.43 -10.15 10.80
C LEU A 156 1.00 -11.00 9.60
N MET A 157 -0.07 -11.79 9.73
CA MET A 157 -0.66 -12.54 8.62
C MET A 157 -1.56 -11.64 7.74
N HIS A 158 -1.04 -10.50 7.32
CA HIS A 158 -1.79 -9.47 6.59
C HIS A 158 -2.47 -9.99 5.32
N GLY A 159 -1.84 -10.92 4.61
CA GLY A 159 -2.42 -11.54 3.41
C GLY A 159 -3.68 -12.34 3.74
N VAL A 160 -3.65 -13.12 4.84
CA VAL A 160 -4.83 -13.87 5.30
C VAL A 160 -5.95 -12.95 5.75
N GLN A 161 -5.62 -11.87 6.46
CA GLN A 161 -6.61 -10.87 6.90
C GLN A 161 -7.31 -10.24 5.70
N LEU A 162 -6.55 -9.83 4.67
CA LEU A 162 -7.10 -9.18 3.48
C LEU A 162 -7.85 -10.12 2.54
N VAL A 163 -7.39 -11.38 2.34
CA VAL A 163 -8.12 -12.32 1.48
C VAL A 163 -9.48 -12.66 2.07
N LYS A 164 -9.60 -12.81 3.39
CA LYS A 164 -10.87 -13.00 4.09
C LYS A 164 -11.82 -11.80 3.92
N ARG A 165 -11.28 -10.62 3.73
CA ARG A 165 -12.05 -9.42 3.38
C ARG A 165 -12.43 -9.34 1.90
N GLY A 166 -12.01 -10.29 1.06
CA GLY A 166 -12.38 -10.40 -0.34
C GLY A 166 -11.41 -9.72 -1.32
N TYR A 167 -10.18 -9.50 -0.92
CA TYR A 167 -9.10 -9.10 -1.83
C TYR A 167 -8.41 -10.32 -2.44
N ILE A 168 -7.95 -10.19 -3.69
CA ILE A 168 -6.87 -11.04 -4.19
C ILE A 168 -5.58 -10.50 -3.62
N VAL A 169 -4.76 -11.36 -3.02
CA VAL A 169 -3.54 -10.91 -2.33
C VAL A 169 -2.33 -11.62 -2.89
N LEU A 170 -1.30 -10.85 -3.25
CA LEU A 170 0.02 -11.37 -3.59
C LEU A 170 0.99 -11.01 -2.47
N CYS A 171 1.62 -12.02 -1.88
CA CYS A 171 2.68 -11.88 -0.89
C CYS A 171 4.01 -12.26 -1.56
N PRO A 172 4.75 -11.33 -2.20
CA PRO A 172 6.01 -11.62 -2.85
C PRO A 172 7.12 -11.86 -1.82
N ARG A 173 8.13 -12.64 -2.19
CA ARG A 173 9.38 -12.73 -1.45
C ARG A 173 10.28 -11.55 -1.79
N SER A 174 10.86 -10.90 -0.80
CA SER A 174 11.87 -9.86 -1.03
C SER A 174 13.18 -10.46 -1.52
N PHE A 175 13.82 -9.81 -2.50
CA PHE A 175 15.04 -10.30 -3.13
C PHE A 175 16.21 -10.52 -2.16
N ILE A 176 16.26 -9.81 -1.04
CA ILE A 176 17.33 -9.97 -0.04
C ILE A 176 17.31 -11.33 0.65
N PHE A 177 16.28 -12.13 0.44
CA PHE A 177 16.16 -13.51 0.93
C PHE A 177 16.40 -14.57 -0.17
N GLU A 178 16.84 -14.16 -1.36
CA GLU A 178 17.15 -15.09 -2.45
C GLU A 178 18.53 -15.74 -2.37
N GLY A 179 19.34 -15.42 -1.35
CA GLY A 179 20.69 -15.93 -1.18
C GLY A 179 21.09 -16.08 0.28
N PRO A 180 22.34 -16.46 0.54
CA PRO A 180 22.82 -16.79 1.90
C PRO A 180 22.95 -15.56 2.81
N SER A 181 23.05 -14.36 2.25
CA SER A 181 23.06 -13.09 3.01
C SER A 181 22.49 -11.96 2.18
N TYR A 182 22.03 -10.89 2.84
CA TYR A 182 21.50 -9.70 2.16
C TYR A 182 22.58 -9.06 1.27
N THR A 183 23.82 -8.99 1.74
CA THR A 183 24.93 -8.46 0.97
C THR A 183 25.21 -9.28 -0.30
N SER A 184 25.18 -10.62 -0.22
CA SER A 184 25.37 -11.47 -1.40
C SER A 184 24.23 -11.31 -2.42
N CYS A 185 22.99 -11.09 -1.96
CA CYS A 185 21.87 -10.78 -2.86
C CYS A 185 22.09 -9.47 -3.61
N VAL A 186 22.58 -8.43 -2.90
CA VAL A 186 22.92 -7.15 -3.52
C VAL A 186 24.05 -7.28 -4.51
N GLN A 187 25.13 -7.97 -4.16
CA GLN A 187 26.26 -8.21 -5.06
C GLN A 187 25.84 -8.94 -6.34
N ARG A 188 25.01 -9.97 -6.22
CA ARG A 188 24.45 -10.68 -7.38
C ARG A 188 23.58 -9.76 -8.24
N MET A 189 22.72 -8.95 -7.64
CA MET A 189 21.91 -7.97 -8.35
C MET A 189 22.78 -6.94 -9.07
N GLN A 190 23.82 -6.41 -8.41
CA GLN A 190 24.73 -5.42 -8.98
C GLN A 190 25.66 -5.98 -10.06
N SER A 191 25.93 -7.29 -10.08
CA SER A 191 26.64 -7.91 -11.20
C SER A 191 25.85 -7.82 -12.52
N LEU A 192 24.53 -7.76 -12.45
CA LEU A 192 23.64 -7.58 -13.60
C LEU A 192 23.29 -6.09 -13.84
N HIS A 193 23.18 -5.33 -12.78
CA HIS A 193 22.76 -3.92 -12.77
C HIS A 193 23.70 -3.08 -11.89
N PRO A 194 24.91 -2.72 -12.36
CA PRO A 194 25.92 -2.05 -11.53
C PRO A 194 25.48 -0.72 -10.89
N SER A 195 24.51 -0.03 -11.50
CA SER A 195 23.98 1.24 -10.99
C SER A 195 22.82 1.09 -10.03
N TRP A 196 22.28 -0.12 -9.81
CA TRP A 196 21.12 -0.31 -8.95
C TRP A 196 21.52 -0.36 -7.49
N LEU A 197 20.71 0.32 -6.67
CA LEU A 197 20.69 0.15 -5.22
C LEU A 197 19.78 -1.03 -4.86
N GLY A 198 19.88 -1.55 -3.63
CA GLY A 198 18.99 -2.61 -3.18
C GLY A 198 17.52 -2.18 -3.26
N MET A 199 17.24 -0.92 -2.87
CA MET A 199 15.88 -0.36 -2.96
C MET A 199 15.37 -0.23 -4.40
N THR A 200 16.25 -0.09 -5.39
CA THR A 200 15.86 -0.10 -6.80
C THR A 200 15.29 -1.45 -7.20
N ARG A 201 15.93 -2.53 -6.76
CA ARG A 201 15.44 -3.88 -7.00
C ARG A 201 14.09 -4.10 -6.29
N MET A 202 13.96 -3.73 -5.02
CA MET A 202 12.70 -3.83 -4.26
C MET A 202 11.56 -3.06 -4.92
N MET A 203 11.81 -1.83 -5.34
CA MET A 203 10.87 -1.02 -6.11
C MET A 203 10.46 -1.72 -7.41
N PHE A 204 11.42 -2.26 -8.16
CA PHE A 204 11.15 -2.94 -9.42
C PHE A 204 10.36 -4.24 -9.22
N ASP A 205 10.70 -5.02 -8.19
CA ASP A 205 9.94 -6.21 -7.81
C ASP A 205 8.49 -5.88 -7.46
N GLY A 206 8.26 -4.75 -6.75
CA GLY A 206 6.91 -4.24 -6.48
C GLY A 206 6.14 -3.85 -7.76
N ILE A 207 6.80 -3.24 -8.74
CA ILE A 207 6.22 -2.96 -10.06
C ILE A 207 5.84 -4.26 -10.76
N ARG A 208 6.71 -5.27 -10.72
CA ARG A 208 6.47 -6.59 -11.34
C ARG A 208 5.39 -7.40 -10.62
N ALA A 209 5.24 -7.22 -9.31
CA ALA A 209 4.12 -7.79 -8.55
C ALA A 209 2.77 -7.29 -9.08
N VAL A 210 2.67 -6.00 -9.39
CA VAL A 210 1.46 -5.44 -10.02
C VAL A 210 1.28 -5.98 -11.44
N ASP A 211 2.35 -6.08 -12.25
CA ASP A 211 2.26 -6.69 -13.58
C ASP A 211 1.72 -8.14 -13.50
N TYR A 212 2.12 -8.90 -12.49
CA TYR A 212 1.63 -10.25 -12.26
C TYR A 212 0.13 -10.24 -11.87
N LEU A 213 -0.28 -9.40 -10.93
CA LEU A 213 -1.68 -9.26 -10.57
C LEU A 213 -2.55 -8.86 -11.78
N GLU A 214 -2.10 -7.91 -12.60
CA GLU A 214 -2.82 -7.48 -13.81
C GLU A 214 -2.93 -8.58 -14.89
N SER A 215 -2.08 -9.60 -14.85
CA SER A 215 -2.14 -10.76 -15.75
C SER A 215 -3.25 -11.75 -15.36
N LEU A 216 -3.78 -11.66 -14.13
CA LEU A 216 -4.82 -12.55 -13.63
C LEU A 216 -6.21 -12.07 -14.09
N PRO A 217 -7.06 -12.96 -14.60
CA PRO A 217 -8.34 -12.56 -15.21
C PRO A 217 -9.37 -12.02 -14.21
N ASN A 218 -9.26 -12.41 -12.96
CA ASN A 218 -10.18 -12.05 -11.88
C ASN A 218 -9.73 -10.81 -11.08
N VAL A 219 -8.62 -10.17 -11.42
CA VAL A 219 -8.16 -8.92 -10.80
C VAL A 219 -8.79 -7.71 -11.46
N ASP A 220 -9.31 -6.79 -10.66
CA ASP A 220 -9.67 -5.45 -11.09
C ASP A 220 -8.43 -4.53 -11.11
N LYS A 221 -7.93 -4.27 -12.30
CA LYS A 221 -6.71 -3.46 -12.51
C LYS A 221 -6.82 -2.01 -12.03
N ALA A 222 -8.04 -1.50 -11.89
CA ALA A 222 -8.28 -0.16 -11.37
C ALA A 222 -8.24 -0.08 -9.84
N ARG A 223 -8.23 -1.23 -9.14
CA ARG A 223 -8.35 -1.33 -7.68
C ARG A 223 -7.22 -2.17 -7.08
N ILE A 224 -5.97 -1.78 -7.34
CA ILE A 224 -4.78 -2.42 -6.78
C ILE A 224 -4.19 -1.53 -5.69
N GLY A 225 -3.94 -2.10 -4.53
CA GLY A 225 -3.27 -1.45 -3.40
C GLY A 225 -1.99 -2.17 -3.00
N GLY A 226 -1.31 -1.60 -2.02
CA GLY A 226 -0.13 -2.20 -1.41
C GLY A 226 -0.07 -1.96 0.09
N MET A 227 0.50 -2.90 0.82
CA MET A 227 0.82 -2.67 2.22
C MET A 227 2.08 -3.42 2.63
N GLY A 228 2.72 -2.91 3.67
CA GLY A 228 3.86 -3.58 4.29
C GLY A 228 4.14 -3.07 5.69
N HIS A 229 4.79 -3.91 6.47
CA HIS A 229 5.28 -3.60 7.81
C HIS A 229 6.81 -3.70 7.82
N SER A 230 7.50 -2.76 8.49
CA SER A 230 8.97 -2.78 8.61
C SER A 230 9.68 -2.75 7.24
N LEU A 231 10.45 -3.77 6.88
CA LEU A 231 11.02 -3.95 5.53
C LEU A 231 9.97 -3.77 4.44
N GLY A 232 8.82 -4.43 4.58
CA GLY A 232 7.75 -4.36 3.58
C GLY A 232 7.16 -2.96 3.42
N ALA A 233 7.16 -2.14 4.48
CA ALA A 233 6.77 -0.74 4.41
C ALA A 233 7.73 0.06 3.51
N LYS A 234 9.03 -0.19 3.63
CA LYS A 234 10.05 0.42 2.77
C LYS A 234 9.82 0.06 1.29
N GLU A 235 9.53 -1.21 1.02
CA GLU A 235 9.28 -1.70 -0.35
C GLU A 235 8.04 -1.06 -0.97
N VAL A 236 6.90 -1.03 -0.23
CA VAL A 236 5.66 -0.48 -0.76
C VAL A 236 5.72 1.02 -1.00
N LEU A 237 6.47 1.78 -0.19
CA LEU A 237 6.66 3.22 -0.38
C LEU A 237 7.27 3.51 -1.76
N TYR A 238 8.39 2.86 -2.04
CA TYR A 238 9.08 3.05 -3.33
C TYR A 238 8.29 2.50 -4.50
N ALA A 239 7.72 1.31 -4.38
CA ALA A 239 6.87 0.74 -5.41
C ALA A 239 5.73 1.70 -5.79
N ALA A 240 5.01 2.23 -4.81
CA ALA A 240 3.89 3.14 -5.04
C ALA A 240 4.30 4.52 -5.55
N ALA A 241 5.43 5.07 -5.11
CA ALA A 241 5.91 6.35 -5.61
C ALA A 241 6.25 6.31 -7.12
N PHE A 242 6.69 5.16 -7.61
CA PHE A 242 7.11 5.00 -9.01
C PHE A 242 6.11 4.25 -9.91
N ASP A 243 5.08 3.61 -9.32
CA ASP A 243 4.01 2.94 -10.06
C ASP A 243 2.63 3.47 -9.67
N GLU A 244 1.98 4.18 -10.58
CA GLU A 244 0.68 4.83 -10.37
C GLU A 244 -0.51 3.85 -10.29
N ARG A 245 -0.26 2.56 -10.54
CA ARG A 245 -1.28 1.51 -10.41
C ARG A 245 -1.61 1.16 -8.96
N TYR A 246 -0.70 1.44 -8.01
CA TYR A 246 -1.02 1.40 -6.59
C TYR A 246 -1.96 2.55 -6.23
N LYS A 247 -3.24 2.25 -5.93
CA LYS A 247 -4.28 3.25 -5.65
C LYS A 247 -4.39 3.61 -4.17
N ALA A 248 -4.05 2.68 -3.30
CA ALA A 248 -4.00 2.89 -1.85
C ALA A 248 -2.81 2.16 -1.25
N VAL A 249 -2.14 2.79 -0.30
CA VAL A 249 -0.89 2.30 0.30
C VAL A 249 -0.97 2.39 1.81
N VAL A 250 -0.61 1.30 2.50
CA VAL A 250 -0.41 1.28 3.95
C VAL A 250 1.06 1.02 4.25
N PHE A 251 1.68 1.98 4.91
CA PHE A 251 3.07 1.97 5.35
C PHE A 251 3.10 1.84 6.87
N SER A 252 3.63 0.76 7.42
CA SER A 252 3.67 0.52 8.87
C SER A 252 5.09 0.32 9.36
N GLU A 253 5.53 1.19 10.29
CA GLU A 253 6.79 1.04 11.02
C GLU A 253 8.02 0.82 10.12
N GLY A 254 8.08 1.48 8.96
CA GLY A 254 9.20 1.39 8.02
C GLY A 254 10.32 2.40 8.30
N GLY A 255 10.05 3.41 9.13
CA GLY A 255 10.93 4.55 9.36
C GLY A 255 10.88 5.52 8.20
N ILE A 256 9.85 6.40 8.18
CA ILE A 256 9.62 7.30 7.03
C ILE A 256 10.77 8.27 6.81
N GLY A 257 11.48 8.68 7.82
CA GLY A 257 12.67 9.54 7.66
C GLY A 257 13.92 8.72 7.35
N LEU A 258 14.80 9.23 6.50
CA LEU A 258 16.08 8.58 6.17
C LEU A 258 16.96 8.33 7.41
N THR A 259 16.78 9.11 8.47
CA THR A 259 17.48 8.95 9.75
C THR A 259 16.71 8.11 10.78
N PHE A 260 15.48 7.70 10.48
CA PHE A 260 14.62 6.97 11.42
C PHE A 260 14.89 5.47 11.46
N SER A 261 15.60 4.95 10.46
CA SER A 261 15.91 3.56 10.33
C SER A 261 17.22 3.37 9.55
N ASN A 262 17.62 2.14 9.30
CA ASN A 262 18.86 1.76 8.62
C ASN A 262 18.81 1.91 7.08
N TRP A 263 18.33 3.04 6.58
CA TRP A 263 18.23 3.29 5.15
C TRP A 263 19.59 3.30 4.42
N ASP A 264 20.66 3.58 5.15
CA ASP A 264 22.05 3.52 4.69
C ASP A 264 22.62 2.10 4.53
N ALA A 265 21.88 1.08 4.94
CA ALA A 265 22.28 -0.29 4.70
C ALA A 265 22.38 -0.58 3.20
N VAL A 266 23.40 -1.36 2.80
CA VAL A 266 23.72 -1.68 1.38
C VAL A 266 22.55 -2.32 0.64
N TRP A 267 21.67 -3.03 1.34
CA TRP A 267 20.48 -3.65 0.77
C TRP A 267 19.27 -2.70 0.65
N TYR A 268 19.42 -1.43 1.04
CA TYR A 268 18.48 -0.35 0.81
C TYR A 268 19.09 0.71 -0.11
N LEU A 269 19.49 1.85 0.46
CA LEU A 269 20.00 3.00 -0.28
C LEU A 269 21.53 3.14 -0.23
N GLY A 270 22.18 2.40 0.68
CA GLY A 270 23.63 2.45 0.88
C GLY A 270 24.11 3.77 1.50
N GLU A 271 25.40 3.87 1.71
CA GLU A 271 26.07 5.02 2.34
C GLU A 271 25.86 6.37 1.62
N GLY A 272 25.32 6.32 0.39
CA GLY A 272 25.07 7.52 -0.42
C GLY A 272 24.17 8.53 0.27
N VAL A 273 23.21 8.08 1.08
CA VAL A 273 22.26 8.95 1.81
C VAL A 273 22.90 9.75 2.95
N ARG A 274 24.09 9.35 3.40
CA ARG A 274 24.85 10.05 4.45
C ARG A 274 25.87 11.05 3.92
N LYS A 275 26.06 11.11 2.60
CA LYS A 275 27.05 12.01 2.00
C LYS A 275 26.65 13.47 2.19
N PRO A 276 27.61 14.37 2.48
CA PRO A 276 27.36 15.81 2.48
C PRO A 276 26.73 16.26 1.15
N GLY A 277 25.67 17.05 1.23
CA GLY A 277 24.94 17.53 0.05
C GLY A 277 23.86 16.58 -0.48
N PHE A 278 23.66 15.41 0.13
CA PHE A 278 22.47 14.60 -0.16
C PHE A 278 21.22 15.35 0.32
N ASN A 279 20.25 15.55 -0.58
CA ASN A 279 19.12 16.46 -0.37
C ASN A 279 17.75 15.88 -0.70
N LEU A 280 17.68 14.56 -0.96
CA LEU A 280 16.40 13.88 -1.15
C LEU A 280 15.86 13.38 0.19
N GLU A 281 14.53 13.41 0.35
CA GLU A 281 13.88 12.90 1.57
C GLU A 281 12.48 12.36 1.25
N HIS A 282 11.99 11.42 2.04
CA HIS A 282 10.80 10.61 1.71
C HIS A 282 9.47 11.38 1.68
N HIS A 283 9.36 12.59 2.26
CA HIS A 283 8.17 13.44 2.04
C HIS A 283 7.95 13.75 0.54
N GLU A 284 9.01 13.74 -0.27
CA GLU A 284 8.93 13.86 -1.72
C GLU A 284 8.27 12.62 -2.34
N LEU A 285 8.59 11.41 -1.85
CA LEU A 285 7.96 10.17 -2.31
C LEU A 285 6.46 10.15 -1.95
N LEU A 286 6.08 10.63 -0.75
CA LEU A 286 4.68 10.82 -0.37
C LEU A 286 3.97 11.75 -1.36
N SER A 287 4.63 12.83 -1.75
CA SER A 287 4.09 13.77 -2.72
C SER A 287 4.03 13.19 -4.14
N LEU A 288 4.94 12.29 -4.53
CA LEU A 288 4.83 11.52 -5.79
C LEU A 288 3.66 10.52 -5.78
N ILE A 289 3.25 10.02 -4.63
CA ILE A 289 2.07 9.16 -4.48
C ILE A 289 0.79 9.96 -4.67
N ALA A 290 0.73 11.23 -4.24
CA ALA A 290 -0.45 12.08 -4.42
C ALA A 290 -0.95 12.11 -5.89
N PRO A 291 -2.26 12.10 -6.13
CA PRO A 291 -3.40 12.18 -5.21
C PRO A 291 -3.87 10.84 -4.64
N ARG A 292 -3.16 9.75 -4.90
CA ARG A 292 -3.50 8.38 -4.46
C ARG A 292 -3.40 8.26 -2.94
N ALA A 293 -4.11 7.28 -2.38
CA ALA A 293 -4.24 7.18 -0.94
C ALA A 293 -2.96 6.62 -0.26
N PHE A 294 -2.54 7.25 0.84
CA PHE A 294 -1.40 6.83 1.66
C PHE A 294 -1.72 6.92 3.14
N LEU A 295 -1.46 5.86 3.89
CA LEU A 295 -1.60 5.80 5.35
C LEU A 295 -0.29 5.36 5.98
N LEU A 296 0.23 6.16 6.93
CA LEU A 296 1.35 5.80 7.79
C LEU A 296 0.84 5.32 9.16
N LEU A 297 1.28 4.15 9.57
CA LEU A 297 1.05 3.59 10.89
C LEU A 297 2.36 3.59 11.67
N ALA A 298 2.40 4.36 12.74
CA ALA A 298 3.53 4.47 13.65
C ALA A 298 3.28 3.72 14.97
N GLY A 299 4.33 3.32 15.68
CA GLY A 299 4.24 2.60 16.93
C GLY A 299 5.22 3.05 18.00
N ASN A 300 5.90 4.19 17.82
CA ASN A 300 7.02 4.64 18.66
C ASN A 300 8.25 3.71 18.59
N SER A 301 8.53 3.17 17.39
CA SER A 301 9.75 2.42 17.09
C SER A 301 10.47 3.05 15.91
N ALA A 302 10.36 2.47 14.70
CA ALA A 302 10.91 3.09 13.49
C ALA A 302 10.15 4.37 13.10
N ASP A 303 8.85 4.39 13.34
CA ASP A 303 7.98 5.55 13.16
C ASP A 303 7.35 5.96 14.49
N SER A 304 7.19 7.27 14.68
CA SER A 304 6.68 7.87 15.92
C SER A 304 5.97 9.19 15.61
N ASP A 305 5.67 10.00 16.63
CA ASP A 305 5.12 11.33 16.44
C ASP A 305 6.02 12.23 15.56
N ALA A 306 7.32 11.98 15.51
CA ALA A 306 8.24 12.66 14.58
C ALA A 306 7.93 12.40 13.11
N SER A 307 7.26 11.28 12.78
CA SER A 307 6.83 10.97 11.42
C SER A 307 5.73 11.90 10.90
N TRP A 308 5.01 12.60 11.79
CA TRP A 308 4.01 13.59 11.40
C TRP A 308 4.58 14.66 10.48
N ALA A 309 5.82 15.11 10.71
CA ALA A 309 6.44 16.14 9.88
C ALA A 309 6.46 15.78 8.38
N PHE A 310 6.60 14.49 8.04
CA PHE A 310 6.60 14.00 6.65
C PHE A 310 5.20 14.04 6.04
N ILE A 311 4.20 13.69 6.83
CA ILE A 311 2.78 13.79 6.45
C ILE A 311 2.41 15.25 6.23
N GLU A 312 2.73 16.12 7.20
CA GLU A 312 2.46 17.55 7.14
C GLU A 312 3.11 18.21 5.92
N ALA A 313 4.36 17.85 5.60
CA ALA A 313 5.06 18.37 4.42
C ALA A 313 4.40 17.93 3.09
N ALA A 314 3.74 16.79 3.03
CA ALA A 314 3.06 16.30 1.84
C ALA A 314 1.61 16.81 1.71
N ILE A 315 0.91 17.14 2.81
CA ILE A 315 -0.49 17.61 2.81
C ILE A 315 -0.75 18.75 1.81
N PRO A 316 0.11 19.79 1.67
CA PRO A 316 -0.15 20.84 0.68
C PRO A 316 -0.30 20.34 -0.75
N ILE A 317 0.46 19.32 -1.15
CA ILE A 317 0.36 18.71 -2.48
C ILE A 317 -0.96 17.94 -2.63
N TYR A 318 -1.35 17.19 -1.60
CA TYR A 318 -2.66 16.51 -1.58
C TYR A 318 -3.81 17.52 -1.65
N LYS A 319 -3.73 18.63 -0.93
CA LYS A 319 -4.72 19.75 -1.01
C LYS A 319 -4.76 20.35 -2.41
N LEU A 320 -3.61 20.67 -3.00
CA LEU A 320 -3.49 21.21 -4.35
C LEU A 320 -4.17 20.31 -5.39
N LEU A 321 -4.08 19.00 -5.21
CA LEU A 321 -4.68 18.00 -6.11
C LEU A 321 -6.14 17.65 -5.76
N GLY A 322 -6.73 18.29 -4.75
CA GLY A 322 -8.12 18.06 -4.33
C GLY A 322 -8.34 16.73 -3.60
N SER A 323 -7.31 16.19 -2.96
CA SER A 323 -7.31 14.87 -2.34
C SER A 323 -6.79 14.88 -0.89
N ALA A 324 -7.03 15.96 -0.18
CA ALA A 324 -6.52 16.16 1.18
C ALA A 324 -6.79 14.98 2.12
N ALA A 325 -7.98 14.36 2.02
CA ALA A 325 -8.37 13.22 2.84
C ALA A 325 -7.66 11.89 2.46
N ASN A 326 -6.88 11.87 1.38
CA ASN A 326 -6.21 10.65 0.91
C ASN A 326 -4.85 10.39 1.59
N ILE A 327 -4.36 11.30 2.41
CA ILE A 327 -3.14 11.07 3.20
C ILE A 327 -3.50 11.02 4.68
N GLY A 328 -2.98 10.01 5.40
CA GLY A 328 -3.28 9.82 6.80
C GLY A 328 -2.08 9.31 7.60
N TRP A 329 -2.18 9.51 8.92
CA TRP A 329 -1.22 9.06 9.90
C TRP A 329 -1.94 8.61 11.17
N PHE A 330 -1.43 7.55 11.78
CA PHE A 330 -1.91 7.06 13.06
C PHE A 330 -0.75 6.45 13.85
N ASN A 331 -0.56 6.91 15.10
CA ASN A 331 0.41 6.34 16.02
C ASN A 331 -0.29 5.52 17.11
N HIS A 332 -0.06 4.21 17.13
CA HIS A 332 -0.62 3.32 18.16
C HIS A 332 0.24 3.25 19.43
N GLY A 333 1.50 3.71 19.40
CA GLY A 333 2.37 3.83 20.58
C GLY A 333 2.86 2.52 21.21
N LEU A 334 2.70 1.37 20.55
CA LEU A 334 2.95 0.03 21.14
C LEU A 334 4.25 -0.63 20.67
N GLY A 335 5.19 0.14 20.11
CA GLY A 335 6.46 -0.36 19.58
C GLY A 335 6.32 -0.95 18.18
N HIS A 336 7.33 -1.73 17.78
CA HIS A 336 7.40 -2.34 16.44
C HIS A 336 6.43 -3.51 16.28
N ARG A 337 5.13 -3.22 16.40
CA ARG A 337 4.03 -4.19 16.38
C ARG A 337 2.97 -3.77 15.37
N TYR A 338 2.03 -4.67 15.14
CA TYR A 338 0.84 -4.40 14.34
C TYR A 338 -0.43 -4.77 15.13
N PRO A 339 -0.84 -3.94 16.11
CA PRO A 339 -1.93 -4.25 17.00
C PRO A 339 -3.30 -4.20 16.31
N PRO A 340 -4.37 -4.76 16.94
CA PRO A 340 -5.70 -4.84 16.33
C PRO A 340 -6.31 -3.49 15.91
N ASN A 341 -6.02 -2.40 16.62
CA ASN A 341 -6.47 -1.07 16.23
C ASN A 341 -5.77 -0.57 14.96
N ALA A 342 -4.46 -0.77 14.81
CA ALA A 342 -3.73 -0.44 13.60
C ALA A 342 -4.23 -1.30 12.41
N GLN A 343 -4.49 -2.59 12.65
CA GLN A 343 -5.09 -3.48 11.66
C GLN A 343 -6.46 -2.97 11.19
N ALA A 344 -7.37 -2.66 12.12
CA ALA A 344 -8.72 -2.18 11.80
C ALA A 344 -8.69 -0.88 10.99
N ILE A 345 -7.78 0.04 11.33
CA ILE A 345 -7.59 1.31 10.60
C ILE A 345 -7.08 1.04 9.18
N ALA A 346 -6.05 0.21 9.02
CA ALA A 346 -5.52 -0.14 7.70
C ALA A 346 -6.56 -0.82 6.79
N GLU A 347 -7.30 -1.77 7.34
CA GLU A 347 -8.35 -2.48 6.63
C GLU A 347 -9.49 -1.55 6.21
N THR A 348 -9.93 -0.66 7.10
CA THR A 348 -10.96 0.35 6.81
C THR A 348 -10.48 1.33 5.73
N PHE A 349 -9.22 1.75 5.81
CA PHE A 349 -8.59 2.63 4.83
C PHE A 349 -8.53 1.97 3.44
N LEU A 350 -8.04 0.74 3.34
CA LEU A 350 -8.00 0.00 2.08
C LEU A 350 -9.40 -0.23 1.51
N ASP A 351 -10.38 -0.62 2.34
CA ASP A 351 -11.77 -0.81 1.91
C ASP A 351 -12.39 0.49 1.38
N GLY A 352 -12.11 1.61 2.03
CA GLY A 352 -12.57 2.93 1.62
C GLY A 352 -12.08 3.34 0.22
N HIS A 353 -10.84 3.00 -0.11
CA HIS A 353 -10.20 3.42 -1.37
C HIS A 353 -10.23 2.37 -2.48
N LEU A 354 -10.37 1.08 -2.16
CA LEU A 354 -10.31 0.01 -3.16
C LEU A 354 -11.65 -0.70 -3.39
N LYS A 355 -12.61 -0.64 -2.45
CA LYS A 355 -13.91 -1.30 -2.62
C LYS A 355 -15.04 -0.32 -2.93
N ARG A 356 -15.00 0.89 -2.37
CA ARG A 356 -15.98 1.93 -2.68
C ARG A 356 -15.59 2.57 -4.00
N MET A 357 -16.37 2.32 -5.05
CA MET A 357 -16.32 3.10 -6.28
C MET A 357 -16.93 4.46 -5.98
N GLY A 358 -16.13 5.42 -5.50
CA GLY A 358 -16.43 6.82 -5.69
C GLY A 358 -16.34 7.19 -7.18
N PRO A 359 -16.92 8.32 -7.65
CA PRO A 359 -16.80 8.75 -9.04
C PRO A 359 -15.32 8.74 -9.42
N ALA A 360 -15.03 8.21 -10.61
CA ALA A 360 -13.69 8.02 -11.14
C ALA A 360 -12.82 9.25 -10.86
N GLN A 361 -11.79 9.06 -10.01
CA GLN A 361 -10.80 10.10 -9.82
C GLN A 361 -10.04 10.23 -11.13
N HIS A 362 -10.25 11.35 -11.80
CA HIS A 362 -9.71 11.65 -13.12
C HIS A 362 -8.19 11.42 -13.15
N ALA A 363 -7.75 10.67 -14.15
CA ALA A 363 -6.35 10.61 -14.55
C ALA A 363 -5.88 12.03 -14.92
N PHE A 364 -4.75 12.43 -14.38
CA PHE A 364 -4.06 13.67 -14.73
C PHE A 364 -3.07 13.41 -15.85
#